data_04a67c456f955b69eaf135785f509232
#
_entry.id   04a67c456f955b69eaf135785f509232
#
_cell.length_a   1.000
_cell.length_b   1.000
_cell.length_c   1.000
_cell.angle_alpha   90.00
_cell.angle_beta   90.00
_cell.angle_gamma   90.00
#
_symmetry.space_group_name_H-M   'P 1'
#
loop_
_entity.id
_entity.type
_entity.pdbx_description
1 polymer ?
#
loop_
_entity_poly.entity_id
_entity_poly.type
_entity_poly.pdbx_seq_one_letter_code
_entity_poly.pdbx_strand_id
1 'polypeptide(L)'
;MKLTKFEHSCLVLEKGSATLVIDPGAFTTPLSDLNGVVAIVITHEHPDHWTPEQLDRIIAMNPDAKIFGPQGVAVAAASYPVTVVHDGDDVTAGGFRLRFFGEKHAVIHSSLPTIDNVGVLVDDTVFYPGDSFTVPPVDVDVLAVPAGAPWLKIGEVMDYVAAVKPKRAFPTHEMVLSVIGKNMANDRIGSVTTANGGEFFPLEPGQSLDL
;
A
#
# COMPACT_ATOMS: atom_id res chain seq x y z
N MET A 1 -15.96 7.37 -0.58
CA MET A 1 -15.10 6.16 -0.43
C MET A 1 -14.50 6.22 0.96
N LYS A 2 -14.34 5.07 1.64
CA LYS A 2 -13.73 5.02 2.98
C LYS A 2 -12.47 4.16 2.89
N LEU A 3 -11.35 4.64 3.43
CA LEU A 3 -10.12 3.89 3.60
C LEU A 3 -9.95 3.52 5.07
N THR A 4 -9.71 2.26 5.36
CA THR A 4 -9.33 1.78 6.69
C THR A 4 -7.89 1.27 6.62
N LYS A 5 -7.02 1.83 7.47
CA LYS A 5 -5.66 1.35 7.64
C LYS A 5 -5.66 0.19 8.64
N PHE A 6 -5.07 -0.93 8.25
CA PHE A 6 -4.74 -2.03 9.15
C PHE A 6 -3.27 -1.96 9.58
N GLU A 7 -2.77 -3.02 10.20
CA GLU A 7 -1.39 -3.06 10.63
C GLU A 7 -0.44 -3.08 9.43
N HIS A 8 0.67 -2.41 9.55
CA HIS A 8 1.79 -2.40 8.61
C HIS A 8 1.42 -1.84 7.23
N SER A 9 1.34 -2.70 6.24
CA SER A 9 1.12 -2.36 4.83
C SER A 9 -0.33 -2.51 4.37
N CYS A 10 -1.19 -3.13 5.19
CA CYS A 10 -2.53 -3.49 4.76
C CYS A 10 -3.51 -2.32 4.78
N LEU A 11 -4.15 -2.09 3.63
CA LEU A 11 -5.21 -1.10 3.45
C LEU A 11 -6.48 -1.76 2.92
N VAL A 12 -7.63 -1.33 3.42
CA VAL A 12 -8.95 -1.74 2.93
C VAL A 12 -9.72 -0.50 2.49
N LEU A 13 -10.17 -0.48 1.24
CA LEU A 13 -10.96 0.61 0.67
C LEU A 13 -12.38 0.11 0.37
N GLU A 14 -13.37 0.85 0.83
CA GLU A 14 -14.79 0.53 0.65
C GLU A 14 -15.48 1.60 -0.19
N LYS A 15 -16.21 1.15 -1.24
CA LYS A 15 -16.95 2.00 -2.16
C LYS A 15 -18.33 1.38 -2.46
N GLY A 16 -19.37 1.85 -1.78
CA GLY A 16 -20.68 1.19 -1.81
C GLY A 16 -20.60 -0.22 -1.21
N SER A 17 -20.90 -1.24 -2.01
CA SER A 17 -20.81 -2.66 -1.60
C SER A 17 -19.50 -3.33 -2.04
N ALA A 18 -18.62 -2.61 -2.74
CA ALA A 18 -17.36 -3.13 -3.24
C ALA A 18 -16.20 -2.81 -2.27
N THR A 19 -15.34 -3.80 -2.04
CA THR A 19 -14.15 -3.69 -1.20
C THR A 19 -12.90 -4.01 -2.01
N LEU A 20 -11.88 -3.19 -1.85
CA LEU A 20 -10.51 -3.41 -2.36
C LEU A 20 -9.59 -3.65 -1.15
N VAL A 21 -8.77 -4.69 -1.22
CA VAL A 21 -7.72 -4.97 -0.22
C VAL A 21 -6.36 -4.75 -0.86
N ILE A 22 -5.45 -4.10 -0.15
CA ILE A 22 -4.06 -3.90 -0.58
C ILE A 22 -3.15 -4.50 0.49
N ASP A 23 -2.18 -5.28 0.07
CA ASP A 23 -1.10 -5.86 0.88
C ASP A 23 -1.54 -6.54 2.19
N PRO A 24 -2.36 -7.60 2.15
CA PRO A 24 -2.76 -8.36 3.33
C PRO A 24 -1.62 -9.29 3.79
N GLY A 25 -0.62 -8.73 4.48
CA GLY A 25 0.63 -9.40 4.87
C GLY A 25 0.62 -10.09 6.22
N ALA A 26 1.78 -10.65 6.59
CA ALA A 26 1.97 -11.43 7.82
C ALA A 26 1.84 -10.61 9.11
N PHE A 27 2.05 -9.29 9.05
CA PHE A 27 1.95 -8.43 10.24
C PHE A 27 0.53 -7.90 10.46
N THR A 28 -0.37 -8.20 9.53
CA THR A 28 -1.79 -7.80 9.63
C THR A 28 -2.58 -8.85 10.41
N THR A 29 -3.41 -8.41 11.35
CA THR A 29 -4.40 -9.28 12.01
C THR A 29 -5.23 -10.03 10.97
N PRO A 30 -5.59 -11.33 11.21
CA PRO A 30 -6.35 -12.13 10.26
C PRO A 30 -7.61 -11.44 9.76
N LEU A 31 -7.71 -11.24 8.44
CA LEU A 31 -8.86 -10.58 7.79
C LEU A 31 -9.97 -11.62 7.56
N SER A 32 -10.81 -11.88 8.59
CA SER A 32 -11.79 -12.96 8.58
C SER A 32 -13.20 -12.56 8.17
N ASP A 33 -13.54 -11.26 8.16
CA ASP A 33 -14.93 -10.81 7.99
C ASP A 33 -15.11 -9.80 6.85
N LEU A 34 -14.23 -9.86 5.84
CA LEU A 34 -14.32 -8.97 4.67
C LEU A 34 -15.25 -9.55 3.61
N ASN A 35 -16.40 -8.90 3.41
CA ASN A 35 -17.37 -9.21 2.36
C ASN A 35 -17.29 -8.20 1.22
N GLY A 36 -17.69 -8.64 0.02
CA GLY A 36 -17.72 -7.78 -1.15
C GLY A 36 -16.35 -7.42 -1.69
N VAL A 37 -15.30 -8.21 -1.37
CA VAL A 37 -13.97 -7.99 -1.94
C VAL A 37 -14.00 -8.32 -3.42
N VAL A 38 -13.76 -7.31 -4.24
CA VAL A 38 -13.76 -7.39 -5.71
C VAL A 38 -12.35 -7.47 -6.27
N ALA A 39 -11.36 -6.98 -5.51
CA ALA A 39 -9.97 -7.01 -5.90
C ALA A 39 -9.04 -7.05 -4.69
N ILE A 40 -7.87 -7.66 -4.88
CA ILE A 40 -6.71 -7.65 -4.00
C ILE A 40 -5.53 -7.15 -4.82
N VAL A 41 -4.81 -6.16 -4.33
CA VAL A 41 -3.54 -5.70 -4.92
C VAL A 41 -2.41 -6.10 -4.00
N ILE A 42 -1.37 -6.72 -4.56
CA ILE A 42 -0.14 -7.07 -3.85
C ILE A 42 1.00 -6.32 -4.54
N THR A 43 1.64 -5.41 -3.81
CA THR A 43 2.66 -4.54 -4.39
C THR A 43 3.95 -5.26 -4.72
N HIS A 44 4.35 -6.24 -3.91
CA HIS A 44 5.55 -7.06 -4.13
C HIS A 44 5.52 -8.38 -3.32
N GLU A 45 6.53 -9.22 -3.49
CA GLU A 45 6.51 -10.62 -3.05
C GLU A 45 6.89 -10.87 -1.58
N HIS A 46 7.26 -9.84 -0.79
CA HIS A 46 7.64 -10.03 0.60
C HIS A 46 6.46 -10.47 1.48
N PRO A 47 6.71 -11.31 2.52
CA PRO A 47 5.62 -11.89 3.32
C PRO A 47 4.89 -10.89 4.22
N ASP A 48 5.46 -9.75 4.53
CA ASP A 48 4.80 -8.66 5.24
C ASP A 48 3.80 -7.86 4.38
N HIS A 49 3.73 -8.17 3.06
CA HIS A 49 2.76 -7.62 2.12
C HIS A 49 1.71 -8.62 1.64
N TRP A 50 1.98 -9.91 1.75
CA TRP A 50 0.97 -10.95 1.50
C TRP A 50 1.35 -12.27 2.15
N THR A 51 0.34 -13.11 2.46
CA THR A 51 0.54 -14.51 2.82
C THR A 51 -0.55 -15.38 2.22
N PRO A 52 -0.26 -16.68 1.97
CA PRO A 52 -1.30 -17.63 1.55
C PRO A 52 -2.50 -17.66 2.50
N GLU A 53 -2.27 -17.61 3.81
CA GLU A 53 -3.32 -17.67 4.82
C GLU A 53 -4.27 -16.46 4.75
N GLN A 54 -3.76 -15.27 4.46
CA GLN A 54 -4.61 -14.08 4.27
C GLN A 54 -5.40 -14.17 2.97
N LEU A 55 -4.75 -14.57 1.87
CA LEU A 55 -5.44 -14.74 0.58
C LEU A 55 -6.54 -15.80 0.68
N ASP A 56 -6.26 -16.95 1.29
CA ASP A 56 -7.23 -18.03 1.45
C ASP A 56 -8.46 -17.58 2.23
N ARG A 57 -8.28 -16.81 3.33
CA ARG A 57 -9.40 -16.24 4.10
C ARG A 57 -10.26 -15.31 3.26
N ILE A 58 -9.64 -14.39 2.53
CA ILE A 58 -10.36 -13.42 1.70
C ILE A 58 -11.10 -14.13 0.57
N ILE A 59 -10.43 -15.03 -0.16
CA ILE A 59 -10.99 -15.73 -1.33
C ILE A 59 -12.09 -16.69 -0.91
N ALA A 60 -11.99 -17.36 0.24
CA ALA A 60 -13.04 -18.26 0.73
C ALA A 60 -14.40 -17.57 0.87
N MET A 61 -14.42 -16.29 1.19
CA MET A 61 -15.64 -15.47 1.29
C MET A 61 -15.95 -14.71 0.00
N ASN A 62 -14.96 -14.50 -0.88
CA ASN A 62 -15.06 -13.68 -2.08
C ASN A 62 -14.39 -14.40 -3.27
N PRO A 63 -14.97 -15.53 -3.75
CA PRO A 63 -14.29 -16.41 -4.74
C PRO A 63 -14.05 -15.75 -6.11
N ASP A 64 -14.75 -14.67 -6.41
CA ASP A 64 -14.61 -13.92 -7.67
C ASP A 64 -13.62 -12.74 -7.55
N ALA A 65 -12.99 -12.53 -6.39
CA ALA A 65 -12.02 -11.47 -6.17
C ALA A 65 -10.81 -11.64 -7.11
N LYS A 66 -10.46 -10.58 -7.83
CA LYS A 66 -9.30 -10.56 -8.71
C LYS A 66 -8.05 -10.20 -7.93
N ILE A 67 -6.92 -10.85 -8.24
CA ILE A 67 -5.62 -10.54 -7.63
C ILE A 67 -4.74 -9.87 -8.68
N PHE A 68 -4.15 -8.72 -8.32
CA PHE A 68 -3.21 -7.96 -9.14
C PHE A 68 -1.87 -7.84 -8.42
N GLY A 69 -0.78 -7.93 -9.16
CA GLY A 69 0.57 -7.73 -8.64
C GLY A 69 1.62 -7.81 -9.74
N PRO A 70 2.89 -7.45 -9.47
CA PRO A 70 3.96 -7.58 -10.46
C PRO A 70 4.34 -9.04 -10.71
N GLN A 71 5.23 -9.28 -11.69
CA GLN A 71 5.67 -10.63 -12.07
C GLN A 71 6.25 -11.43 -10.89
N GLY A 72 7.00 -10.79 -9.97
CA GLY A 72 7.53 -11.43 -8.78
C GLY A 72 6.43 -12.04 -7.90
N VAL A 73 5.32 -11.31 -7.71
CA VAL A 73 4.14 -11.81 -6.99
C VAL A 73 3.50 -12.99 -7.72
N ALA A 74 3.33 -12.92 -9.04
CA ALA A 74 2.75 -14.01 -9.81
C ALA A 74 3.59 -15.31 -9.73
N VAL A 75 4.91 -15.18 -9.61
CA VAL A 75 5.81 -16.32 -9.39
C VAL A 75 5.72 -16.85 -7.96
N ALA A 76 5.77 -15.96 -6.95
CA ALA A 76 5.72 -16.36 -5.54
C ALA A 76 4.35 -16.95 -5.15
N ALA A 77 3.26 -16.39 -5.70
CA ALA A 77 1.87 -16.77 -5.46
C ALA A 77 1.31 -17.68 -6.60
N ALA A 78 2.11 -18.59 -7.17
CA ALA A 78 1.76 -19.38 -8.35
C ALA A 78 0.51 -20.27 -8.20
N SER A 79 0.04 -20.52 -6.97
CA SER A 79 -1.22 -21.23 -6.70
C SER A 79 -2.47 -20.36 -6.85
N TYR A 80 -2.31 -19.05 -7.05
CA TYR A 80 -3.40 -18.08 -7.20
C TYR A 80 -3.40 -17.47 -8.60
N PRO A 81 -4.58 -17.10 -9.16
CA PRO A 81 -4.66 -16.50 -10.49
C PRO A 81 -4.30 -15.01 -10.45
N VAL A 82 -3.02 -14.70 -10.26
CA VAL A 82 -2.53 -13.32 -10.24
C VAL A 82 -2.51 -12.73 -11.65
N THR A 83 -3.21 -11.62 -11.84
CA THR A 83 -3.08 -10.79 -13.05
C THR A 83 -1.85 -9.92 -12.91
N VAL A 84 -0.86 -10.13 -13.77
CA VAL A 84 0.38 -9.35 -13.76
C VAL A 84 0.10 -7.93 -14.23
N VAL A 85 0.61 -6.95 -13.50
CA VAL A 85 0.53 -5.53 -13.80
C VAL A 85 1.90 -4.86 -13.78
N HIS A 86 2.04 -3.79 -14.57
CA HIS A 86 3.29 -3.08 -14.81
C HIS A 86 3.08 -1.56 -14.65
N ASP A 87 4.20 -0.82 -14.65
CA ASP A 87 4.16 0.64 -14.72
C ASP A 87 3.31 1.13 -15.90
N GLY A 88 2.39 2.05 -15.63
CA GLY A 88 1.48 2.63 -16.62
C GLY A 88 0.19 1.85 -16.86
N ASP A 89 0.03 0.64 -16.30
CA ASP A 89 -1.22 -0.11 -16.46
C ASP A 89 -2.39 0.60 -15.75
N ASP A 90 -3.58 0.52 -16.39
CA ASP A 90 -4.82 1.14 -15.94
C ASP A 90 -5.95 0.12 -16.11
N VAL A 91 -6.45 -0.40 -14.98
CA VAL A 91 -7.47 -1.44 -14.98
C VAL A 91 -8.65 -1.06 -14.09
N THR A 92 -9.81 -1.68 -14.35
CA THR A 92 -10.99 -1.51 -13.50
C THR A 92 -11.42 -2.85 -12.91
N ALA A 93 -11.65 -2.87 -11.60
CA ALA A 93 -12.16 -4.02 -10.89
C ALA A 93 -13.25 -3.62 -9.88
N GLY A 94 -14.46 -4.16 -10.02
CA GLY A 94 -15.58 -3.91 -9.12
C GLY A 94 -15.96 -2.44 -8.93
N GLY A 95 -15.67 -1.59 -9.93
CA GLY A 95 -15.92 -0.15 -9.89
C GLY A 95 -14.76 0.68 -9.31
N PHE A 96 -13.66 0.08 -8.86
CA PHE A 96 -12.40 0.76 -8.59
C PHE A 96 -11.58 0.88 -9.87
N ARG A 97 -11.03 2.06 -10.14
CA ARG A 97 -9.98 2.27 -11.15
C ARG A 97 -8.63 2.14 -10.46
N LEU A 98 -7.78 1.27 -10.96
CA LEU A 98 -6.45 0.98 -10.42
C LEU A 98 -5.40 1.34 -11.46
N ARG A 99 -4.55 2.33 -11.15
CA ARG A 99 -3.43 2.72 -12.01
C ARG A 99 -2.14 2.35 -11.30
N PHE A 100 -1.23 1.72 -12.02
CA PHE A 100 0.00 1.20 -11.43
C PHE A 100 1.20 2.04 -11.85
N PHE A 101 2.14 2.26 -10.90
CA PHE A 101 3.33 3.08 -11.12
C PHE A 101 4.56 2.45 -10.46
N GLY A 102 5.71 2.54 -11.16
CA GLY A 102 6.97 1.97 -10.71
C GLY A 102 7.09 0.47 -11.00
N GLU A 103 8.32 -0.03 -10.88
CA GLU A 103 8.64 -1.42 -11.23
C GLU A 103 9.52 -2.11 -10.19
N LYS A 104 10.17 -1.36 -9.30
CA LYS A 104 11.20 -1.91 -8.40
C LYS A 104 11.02 -1.46 -6.96
N HIS A 105 11.27 -2.41 -6.08
CA HIS A 105 11.43 -2.18 -4.64
C HIS A 105 12.62 -1.26 -4.36
N ALA A 106 12.59 -0.49 -3.28
CA ALA A 106 13.73 0.27 -2.80
C ALA A 106 14.91 -0.68 -2.49
N VAL A 107 16.13 -0.22 -2.74
CA VAL A 107 17.32 -1.05 -2.52
C VAL A 107 17.53 -1.27 -1.02
N ILE A 108 17.44 -2.52 -0.58
CA ILE A 108 17.73 -2.90 0.81
C ILE A 108 19.24 -2.87 1.04
N HIS A 109 19.99 -3.61 0.20
CA HIS A 109 21.46 -3.67 0.26
C HIS A 109 22.01 -4.14 -1.11
N SER A 110 23.20 -3.70 -1.47
CA SER A 110 23.84 -4.06 -2.75
C SER A 110 24.11 -5.55 -2.96
N SER A 111 24.11 -6.36 -1.88
CA SER A 111 24.25 -7.83 -1.95
C SER A 111 22.95 -8.57 -2.15
N LEU A 112 21.80 -7.89 -2.09
CA LEU A 112 20.48 -8.48 -2.27
C LEU A 112 19.92 -8.07 -3.65
N PRO A 113 19.25 -8.99 -4.35
CA PRO A 113 18.59 -8.63 -5.60
C PRO A 113 17.47 -7.61 -5.34
N THR A 114 17.33 -6.64 -6.23
CA THR A 114 16.18 -5.74 -6.19
C THR A 114 15.01 -6.44 -6.87
N ILE A 115 13.96 -6.70 -6.10
CA ILE A 115 12.75 -7.38 -6.55
C ILE A 115 11.77 -6.42 -7.25
N ASP A 116 10.72 -6.97 -7.85
CA ASP A 116 9.64 -6.19 -8.44
C ASP A 116 8.82 -5.50 -7.35
N ASN A 117 8.30 -4.31 -7.63
CA ASN A 117 7.33 -3.60 -6.82
C ASN A 117 6.51 -2.66 -7.70
N VAL A 118 5.19 -2.64 -7.50
CA VAL A 118 4.31 -1.66 -8.14
C VAL A 118 3.56 -0.87 -7.07
N GLY A 119 3.52 0.45 -7.21
CA GLY A 119 2.60 1.30 -6.47
C GLY A 119 1.24 1.33 -7.15
N VAL A 120 0.17 1.57 -6.39
CA VAL A 120 -1.19 1.64 -6.92
C VAL A 120 -1.86 2.97 -6.55
N LEU A 121 -2.43 3.62 -7.56
CA LEU A 121 -3.31 4.79 -7.42
C LEU A 121 -4.76 4.34 -7.61
N VAL A 122 -5.56 4.47 -6.57
CA VAL A 122 -6.96 4.03 -6.53
C VAL A 122 -7.87 5.23 -6.75
N ASP A 123 -8.75 5.14 -7.78
CA ASP A 123 -9.75 6.16 -8.14
C ASP A 123 -9.17 7.58 -8.26
N ASP A 124 -7.96 7.71 -8.79
CA ASP A 124 -7.18 8.96 -8.88
C ASP A 124 -7.10 9.73 -7.54
N THR A 125 -7.25 9.04 -6.41
CA THR A 125 -7.35 9.63 -5.07
C THR A 125 -6.27 9.15 -4.13
N VAL A 126 -6.14 7.83 -3.89
CA VAL A 126 -5.20 7.25 -2.92
C VAL A 126 -4.03 6.62 -3.66
N PHE A 127 -2.82 7.11 -3.40
CA PHE A 127 -1.60 6.47 -3.88
C PHE A 127 -0.89 5.72 -2.74
N TYR A 128 -0.61 4.45 -2.97
CA TYR A 128 0.22 3.61 -2.13
C TYR A 128 1.41 3.08 -2.95
N PRO A 129 2.65 3.45 -2.60
CA PRO A 129 3.84 3.11 -3.40
C PRO A 129 4.34 1.67 -3.19
N GLY A 130 3.78 0.91 -2.22
CA GLY A 130 4.45 -0.28 -1.69
C GLY A 130 5.77 0.09 -1.03
N ASP A 131 6.80 -0.73 -1.19
CA ASP A 131 8.13 -0.52 -0.63
C ASP A 131 9.06 0.20 -1.61
N SER A 132 8.62 1.39 -2.00
CA SER A 132 9.37 2.26 -2.90
C SER A 132 9.12 3.75 -2.62
N PHE A 133 9.93 4.60 -3.24
CA PHE A 133 9.71 6.05 -3.31
C PHE A 133 9.30 6.49 -4.73
N THR A 134 8.47 5.70 -5.37
CA THR A 134 7.92 6.02 -6.69
C THR A 134 7.06 7.27 -6.64
N VAL A 135 7.41 8.30 -7.40
CA VAL A 135 6.61 9.51 -7.56
C VAL A 135 5.74 9.33 -8.79
N PRO A 136 4.41 9.20 -8.67
CA PRO A 136 3.55 9.05 -9.83
C PRO A 136 3.50 10.35 -10.63
N PRO A 137 3.36 10.30 -11.98
CA PRO A 137 3.34 11.50 -12.84
C PRO A 137 1.97 12.22 -12.82
N VAL A 138 1.28 12.17 -11.69
CA VAL A 138 -0.06 12.76 -11.49
C VAL A 138 -0.18 13.31 -10.07
N ASP A 139 -1.11 14.24 -9.85
CA ASP A 139 -1.40 14.75 -8.52
C ASP A 139 -1.97 13.64 -7.63
N VAL A 140 -1.55 13.64 -6.36
CA VAL A 140 -2.00 12.69 -5.34
C VAL A 140 -2.81 13.42 -4.28
N ASP A 141 -4.05 12.98 -4.08
CA ASP A 141 -4.87 13.55 -3.01
C ASP A 141 -4.46 12.95 -1.64
N VAL A 142 -4.38 11.63 -1.54
CA VAL A 142 -3.99 10.93 -0.32
C VAL A 142 -2.80 10.03 -0.58
N LEU A 143 -1.72 10.20 0.17
CA LEU A 143 -0.51 9.38 0.10
C LEU A 143 -0.40 8.48 1.33
N ALA A 144 -0.32 7.17 1.11
CA ALA A 144 0.12 6.21 2.10
C ALA A 144 1.66 6.19 2.13
N VAL A 145 2.26 6.62 3.24
CA VAL A 145 3.71 6.88 3.32
C VAL A 145 4.41 5.77 4.09
N PRO A 146 5.39 5.04 3.51
CA PRO A 146 6.19 4.09 4.28
C PRO A 146 6.98 4.84 5.37
N ALA A 147 6.75 4.48 6.64
CA ALA A 147 7.28 5.19 7.81
C ALA A 147 8.48 4.50 8.47
N GLY A 148 8.68 3.21 8.22
CA GLY A 148 9.80 2.46 8.80
C GLY A 148 10.04 1.13 8.09
N ALA A 149 11.29 0.88 7.69
CA ALA A 149 11.72 -0.37 7.05
C ALA A 149 13.24 -0.52 7.15
N PRO A 150 13.79 -1.73 6.97
CA PRO A 150 15.25 -1.93 6.95
C PRO A 150 15.97 -1.18 5.82
N TRP A 151 15.27 -0.86 4.74
CA TRP A 151 15.78 -0.12 3.58
C TRP A 151 15.58 1.40 3.68
N LEU A 152 14.81 1.87 4.65
CA LEU A 152 14.29 3.23 4.71
C LEU A 152 15.14 4.14 5.59
N LYS A 153 15.48 5.34 5.09
CA LYS A 153 15.98 6.46 5.89
C LYS A 153 14.92 7.56 5.94
N ILE A 154 14.65 8.07 7.13
CA ILE A 154 13.60 9.08 7.32
C ILE A 154 13.81 10.34 6.45
N GLY A 155 15.06 10.71 6.16
CA GLY A 155 15.36 11.82 5.24
C GLY A 155 14.84 11.57 3.81
N GLU A 156 14.99 10.34 3.31
CA GLU A 156 14.49 9.94 2.00
C GLU A 156 12.96 9.96 1.96
N VAL A 157 12.30 9.58 3.05
CA VAL A 157 10.83 9.70 3.19
C VAL A 157 10.39 11.17 3.12
N MET A 158 11.10 12.05 3.82
CA MET A 158 10.80 13.49 3.79
C MET A 158 10.96 14.06 2.38
N ASP A 159 12.03 13.68 1.66
CA ASP A 159 12.26 14.10 0.27
C ASP A 159 11.17 13.56 -0.65
N TYR A 160 10.75 12.30 -0.45
CA TYR A 160 9.65 11.68 -1.18
C TYR A 160 8.33 12.41 -1.00
N VAL A 161 7.92 12.68 0.24
CA VAL A 161 6.69 13.43 0.53
C VAL A 161 6.75 14.84 -0.07
N ALA A 162 7.91 15.51 0.01
CA ALA A 162 8.12 16.82 -0.61
C ALA A 162 8.06 16.78 -2.14
N ALA A 163 8.43 15.66 -2.77
CA ALA A 163 8.33 15.48 -4.22
C ALA A 163 6.89 15.20 -4.67
N VAL A 164 6.16 14.34 -3.95
CA VAL A 164 4.76 13.99 -4.25
C VAL A 164 3.81 15.16 -3.93
N LYS A 165 4.03 15.89 -2.84
CA LYS A 165 3.19 16.99 -2.35
C LYS A 165 1.72 16.63 -2.22
N PRO A 166 1.38 15.56 -1.49
CA PRO A 166 0.01 15.14 -1.35
C PRO A 166 -0.83 16.18 -0.57
N LYS A 167 -2.14 16.24 -0.83
CA LYS A 167 -3.05 17.06 -0.02
C LYS A 167 -3.26 16.45 1.37
N ARG A 168 -3.24 15.10 1.46
CA ARG A 168 -3.38 14.34 2.70
C ARG A 168 -2.35 13.21 2.72
N ALA A 169 -1.81 12.89 3.90
CA ALA A 169 -0.88 11.76 4.05
C ALA A 169 -1.14 11.01 5.36
N PHE A 170 -0.84 9.72 5.39
CA PHE A 170 -0.88 8.89 6.59
C PHE A 170 0.25 7.84 6.54
N PRO A 171 0.72 7.33 7.71
CA PRO A 171 1.83 6.40 7.76
C PRO A 171 1.39 4.96 7.47
N THR A 172 2.26 4.19 6.81
CA THR A 172 2.20 2.74 6.64
C THR A 172 3.55 2.12 6.99
N HIS A 173 3.65 0.79 6.98
CA HIS A 173 4.90 0.04 7.15
C HIS A 173 5.59 0.30 8.52
N GLU A 174 4.82 0.60 9.57
CA GLU A 174 5.35 1.05 10.86
C GLU A 174 5.53 -0.05 11.91
N MET A 175 5.09 -1.31 11.65
CA MET A 175 5.12 -2.37 12.67
C MET A 175 6.54 -2.82 13.07
N VAL A 176 7.55 -2.46 12.29
CA VAL A 176 8.95 -2.71 12.61
C VAL A 176 9.55 -1.65 13.55
N LEU A 177 8.80 -0.59 13.86
CA LEU A 177 9.23 0.49 14.74
C LEU A 177 8.76 0.28 16.17
N SER A 178 9.56 0.72 17.14
CA SER A 178 9.05 0.95 18.49
C SER A 178 8.04 2.09 18.51
N VAL A 179 7.24 2.20 19.56
CA VAL A 179 6.29 3.32 19.73
C VAL A 179 7.01 4.68 19.61
N ILE A 180 8.20 4.81 20.19
CA ILE A 180 9.01 6.03 20.08
C ILE A 180 9.45 6.26 18.63
N GLY A 181 9.93 5.22 17.96
CA GLY A 181 10.34 5.32 16.55
C GLY A 181 9.19 5.71 15.62
N LYS A 182 7.99 5.14 15.84
CA LYS A 182 6.78 5.49 15.10
C LYS A 182 6.42 6.98 15.31
N ASN A 183 6.42 7.46 16.55
CA ASN A 183 6.14 8.87 16.82
C ASN A 183 7.15 9.80 16.14
N MET A 184 8.44 9.45 16.18
CA MET A 184 9.49 10.24 15.49
C MET A 184 9.27 10.26 13.97
N ALA A 185 8.90 9.13 13.35
CA ALA A 185 8.60 9.06 11.92
C ALA A 185 7.36 9.91 11.58
N ASN A 186 6.27 9.77 12.35
CA ASN A 186 5.04 10.54 12.19
C ASN A 186 5.30 12.06 12.28
N ASP A 187 6.11 12.51 13.27
CA ASP A 187 6.47 13.92 13.41
C ASP A 187 7.20 14.45 12.17
N ARG A 188 8.11 13.66 11.57
CA ARG A 188 8.86 14.06 10.37
C ARG A 188 7.96 14.09 9.13
N ILE A 189 7.16 13.04 8.91
CA ILE A 189 6.22 12.96 7.80
C ILE A 189 5.18 14.08 7.90
N GLY A 190 4.59 14.29 9.08
CA GLY A 190 3.61 15.34 9.33
C GLY A 190 4.18 16.75 9.10
N SER A 191 5.40 16.99 9.57
CA SER A 191 6.08 18.27 9.38
C SER A 191 6.29 18.60 7.90
N VAL A 192 6.79 17.66 7.10
CA VAL A 192 7.04 17.89 5.67
C VAL A 192 5.73 17.97 4.88
N THR A 193 4.71 17.18 5.23
CA THR A 193 3.38 17.25 4.61
C THR A 193 2.77 18.63 4.81
N THR A 194 2.76 19.13 6.05
CA THR A 194 2.20 20.45 6.41
C THR A 194 3.00 21.58 5.76
N ALA A 195 4.33 21.50 5.73
CA ALA A 195 5.17 22.49 5.08
C ALA A 195 4.90 22.64 3.57
N ASN A 196 4.38 21.57 2.93
CA ASN A 196 3.96 21.58 1.52
C ASN A 196 2.45 21.86 1.32
N GLY A 197 1.74 22.27 2.39
CA GLY A 197 0.32 22.68 2.32
C GLY A 197 -0.68 21.52 2.45
N GLY A 198 -0.22 20.31 2.76
CA GLY A 198 -1.08 19.14 3.01
C GLY A 198 -1.44 18.97 4.49
N GLU A 199 -2.25 17.96 4.76
CA GLU A 199 -2.67 17.53 6.11
C GLU A 199 -2.19 16.11 6.40
N PHE A 200 -1.65 15.88 7.60
CA PHE A 200 -1.16 14.57 8.02
C PHE A 200 -2.10 13.93 9.04
N PHE A 201 -2.47 12.68 8.79
CA PHE A 201 -3.33 11.86 9.63
C PHE A 201 -2.50 10.71 10.21
N PRO A 202 -2.09 10.73 11.48
CA PRO A 202 -1.31 9.64 12.09
C PRO A 202 -2.22 8.43 12.40
N LEU A 203 -2.79 7.83 11.34
CA LEU A 203 -3.73 6.72 11.48
C LEU A 203 -3.08 5.53 12.19
N GLU A 204 -3.75 5.03 13.21
CA GLU A 204 -3.45 3.76 13.87
C GLU A 204 -4.23 2.60 13.20
N PRO A 205 -3.81 1.34 13.38
CA PRO A 205 -4.54 0.19 12.88
C PRO A 205 -6.03 0.21 13.29
N GLY A 206 -6.92 -0.02 12.33
CA GLY A 206 -8.37 0.03 12.49
C GLY A 206 -8.97 1.43 12.34
N GLN A 207 -8.18 2.49 12.26
CA GLN A 207 -8.69 3.84 11.98
C GLN A 207 -8.95 4.06 10.50
N SER A 208 -9.88 4.95 10.20
CA SER A 208 -10.37 5.20 8.84
C SER A 208 -10.29 6.67 8.45
N LEU A 209 -10.18 6.90 7.14
CA LEU A 209 -10.24 8.20 6.50
C LEU A 209 -11.35 8.20 5.44
N ASP A 210 -12.23 9.19 5.50
CA ASP A 210 -13.22 9.43 4.44
C ASP A 210 -12.56 10.17 3.26
N LEU A 211 -12.86 9.69 2.05
CA LEU A 211 -12.23 10.10 0.80
C LEU A 211 -13.21 10.77 -0.15
#